data_bbb02d875013e08a01bb17e7127faeff
#
_entry.id   bbb02d875013e08a01bb17e7127faeff
#
_cell.length_a   1.000
_cell.length_b   1.000
_cell.length_c   1.000
_cell.angle_alpha   90.00
_cell.angle_beta   90.00
_cell.angle_gamma   90.00
#
_symmetry.space_group_name_H-M   'P 1'
#
loop_
_entity.id
_entity.type
_entity.pdbx_description
1 polymer ?
#
loop_
_entity_poly.entity_id
_entity_poly.type
_entity_poly.pdbx_seq_one_letter_code
_entity_poly.pdbx_strand_id
1 'polypeptide(L)'
;MKNIYCLLIVSFLCIFSLLPAGAQTLSEKDFQVLNMNDGLSDNDIHSVAKDTEGFMWFGTGSGLNRYDGRTFKVFRMPGIFYRRIDRVVSLDTDYLLLRSEQNLFLFDKKYERFLPVCDSVSKQPVMFADFVAGSGGSCWGVSSSELSEVTFPSSYVQDTAFVSVRHVVNNLQSDPFVVLCMAEDGKALYCASRNGTVYRFTPGQKQLKKVCDGQLSSSKWVSSVLNDDSFIWISTVGDGLYGYDLTNGKLHHWQYISERMGEQLSHNDVFRLLPIGNSRYLAVTWNGYTLLSLTPEREIKLRDFQSFLHNGKQYFETRMISGYYDEEGLLWIGTEGGGVLFSDLRQLFYHQYAQTRSNEICGIQMDEEGYVWLATFHKGVLRSTQPFDVSHTLSFESFDTGIPGLKTVLCSSSDKNGGFWFGTQDGRVLRYGKDRKWDDIRVGTPGQPSPVVWSLLMVSDEQCWAGTSDGLYWVDFQRGTSTHVGWSNPQIPDHIHIRALAAGDNQTLWLGTGRGLLRLWMSGTKVLRTHAGYEARAGIRRKRSGGLFAGRRQHPDPLYHRPGFVQQFCDHAGRRQRPLSLGRLQLRHFPSEPSLAVIL
;
A
#
# COMPACT_ATOMS: atom_id res chain seq x y z
N MET A 1 -3.53 56.51 -21.51
CA MET A 1 -2.46 55.64 -20.97
C MET A 1 -2.81 54.93 -19.66
N LYS A 2 -3.62 55.50 -18.75
CA LYS A 2 -4.00 54.79 -17.49
C LYS A 2 -4.89 53.58 -17.69
N ASN A 3 -5.71 53.51 -18.72
CA ASN A 3 -6.62 52.35 -18.93
C ASN A 3 -5.96 51.12 -19.56
N ILE A 4 -4.77 51.27 -20.18
CA ILE A 4 -4.04 50.16 -20.77
C ILE A 4 -3.25 49.38 -19.68
N TYR A 5 -2.76 50.09 -18.65
CA TYR A 5 -2.09 49.43 -17.52
C TYR A 5 -3.03 48.62 -16.64
N CYS A 6 -4.30 49.06 -16.46
CA CYS A 6 -5.29 48.26 -15.76
C CYS A 6 -5.65 46.94 -16.51
N LEU A 7 -5.76 46.98 -17.83
CA LEU A 7 -6.05 45.79 -18.63
C LEU A 7 -4.87 44.83 -18.65
N LEU A 8 -3.64 45.29 -18.64
CA LEU A 8 -2.45 44.44 -18.56
C LEU A 8 -2.26 43.83 -17.16
N ILE A 9 -2.60 44.53 -16.09
CA ILE A 9 -2.53 44.01 -14.72
C ILE A 9 -3.64 42.97 -14.49
N VAL A 10 -4.84 43.21 -15.00
CA VAL A 10 -5.94 42.23 -14.91
C VAL A 10 -5.64 40.97 -15.76
N SER A 11 -5.05 41.14 -16.95
CA SER A 11 -4.61 40.02 -17.80
C SER A 11 -3.46 39.23 -17.16
N PHE A 12 -2.52 39.91 -16.46
CA PHE A 12 -1.42 39.25 -15.75
C PHE A 12 -1.88 38.53 -14.48
N LEU A 13 -2.90 39.05 -13.77
CA LEU A 13 -3.52 38.42 -12.63
C LEU A 13 -4.40 37.21 -13.03
N CYS A 14 -5.02 37.21 -14.21
CA CYS A 14 -5.77 36.07 -14.73
C CYS A 14 -4.87 34.92 -15.24
N ILE A 15 -3.61 35.21 -15.63
CA ILE A 15 -2.66 34.18 -16.06
C ILE A 15 -2.05 33.46 -14.84
N PHE A 16 -1.98 34.10 -13.66
CA PHE A 16 -1.51 33.45 -12.43
C PHE A 16 -2.57 32.59 -11.70
N SER A 17 -3.85 32.67 -12.10
CA SER A 17 -4.93 31.85 -11.53
C SER A 17 -5.17 30.53 -12.28
N LEU A 18 -4.37 30.21 -13.30
CA LEU A 18 -4.42 28.96 -14.07
C LEU A 18 -3.26 28.01 -13.77
N LEU A 19 -2.65 28.13 -12.59
CA LEU A 19 -1.81 27.03 -12.10
C LEU A 19 -2.77 25.93 -11.61
N PRO A 20 -2.74 24.72 -12.17
CA PRO A 20 -3.56 23.64 -11.66
C PRO A 20 -3.19 23.42 -10.19
N ALA A 21 -4.19 23.39 -9.30
CA ALA A 21 -4.00 22.99 -7.92
C ALA A 21 -3.34 21.61 -7.95
N GLY A 22 -2.08 21.56 -7.52
CA GLY A 22 -1.20 20.43 -7.76
C GLY A 22 -1.74 19.15 -7.15
N ALA A 23 -1.88 18.11 -7.96
CA ALA A 23 -1.85 16.77 -7.45
C ALA A 23 -0.59 16.62 -6.58
N GLN A 24 -0.74 16.19 -5.33
CA GLN A 24 0.41 15.96 -4.45
C GLN A 24 1.40 15.05 -5.16
N THR A 25 2.60 15.55 -5.36
CA THR A 25 3.65 14.84 -6.09
C THR A 25 4.42 13.93 -5.14
N LEU A 26 5.10 12.92 -5.67
CA LEU A 26 5.98 12.06 -4.87
C LEU A 26 7.03 12.89 -4.08
N SER A 27 7.44 14.05 -4.62
CA SER A 27 8.36 14.99 -3.95
C SER A 27 7.78 15.63 -2.68
N GLU A 28 6.47 15.62 -2.52
CA GLU A 28 5.78 16.17 -1.33
C GLU A 28 5.55 15.11 -0.25
N LYS A 29 5.93 13.85 -0.51
CA LYS A 29 5.81 12.78 0.48
C LYS A 29 6.94 12.81 1.47
N ASP A 30 6.56 12.71 2.73
CA ASP A 30 7.48 12.47 3.83
C ASP A 30 7.98 11.02 3.78
N PHE A 31 9.26 10.87 3.49
CA PHE A 31 9.95 9.59 3.71
C PHE A 31 10.34 9.48 5.17
N GLN A 32 10.15 8.32 5.75
CA GLN A 32 10.79 7.98 7.01
C GLN A 32 12.21 7.52 6.74
N VAL A 33 13.12 7.86 7.65
CA VAL A 33 14.54 7.53 7.55
C VAL A 33 14.92 6.64 8.73
N LEU A 34 15.51 5.49 8.46
CA LEU A 34 16.09 4.60 9.45
C LEU A 34 17.61 4.55 9.24
N ASN A 35 18.38 4.77 10.31
CA ASN A 35 19.83 4.85 10.23
C ASN A 35 20.51 4.19 11.45
N MET A 36 21.80 4.39 11.61
CA MET A 36 22.56 3.81 12.73
C MET A 36 22.03 4.21 14.10
N ASN A 37 21.37 5.38 14.26
CA ASN A 37 20.75 5.78 15.53
C ASN A 37 19.51 4.93 15.86
N ASP A 38 18.90 4.31 14.84
CA ASP A 38 17.76 3.41 15.01
C ASP A 38 18.18 1.94 15.16
N GLY A 39 19.51 1.67 15.10
CA GLY A 39 20.08 0.34 15.33
C GLY A 39 20.61 -0.37 14.08
N LEU A 40 20.64 0.27 12.89
CA LEU A 40 21.35 -0.25 11.73
C LEU A 40 22.87 -0.39 12.02
N SER A 41 23.49 -1.39 11.41
CA SER A 41 24.95 -1.61 11.54
C SER A 41 25.78 -0.62 10.74
N ASP A 42 25.19 -0.04 9.68
CA ASP A 42 25.82 0.90 8.77
C ASP A 42 24.75 1.68 8.01
N ASN A 43 25.08 2.90 7.55
CA ASN A 43 24.21 3.71 6.71
C ASN A 43 24.34 3.44 5.20
N ASP A 44 25.30 2.62 4.79
CA ASP A 44 25.47 2.19 3.40
C ASP A 44 24.65 0.93 3.13
N ILE A 45 23.54 1.08 2.40
CA ILE A 45 22.55 0.02 2.19
C ILE A 45 22.64 -0.51 0.76
N HIS A 46 23.36 -1.59 0.57
CA HIS A 46 23.61 -2.18 -0.75
C HIS A 46 22.48 -3.07 -1.26
N SER A 47 21.68 -3.65 -0.37
CA SER A 47 20.58 -4.53 -0.74
C SER A 47 19.43 -4.44 0.24
N VAL A 48 18.20 -4.51 -0.28
CA VAL A 48 16.95 -4.57 0.48
C VAL A 48 16.16 -5.78 0.00
N ALA A 49 15.67 -6.59 0.92
CA ALA A 49 14.82 -7.75 0.62
C ALA A 49 13.78 -7.96 1.71
N LYS A 50 12.66 -8.60 1.37
CA LYS A 50 11.63 -9.07 2.32
C LYS A 50 11.63 -10.58 2.31
N ASP A 51 11.58 -11.21 3.47
CA ASP A 51 11.45 -12.66 3.54
C ASP A 51 9.98 -13.10 3.59
N THR A 52 9.77 -14.41 3.55
CA THR A 52 8.44 -15.04 3.55
C THR A 52 7.69 -14.87 4.89
N GLU A 53 8.37 -14.49 5.96
CA GLU A 53 7.78 -14.20 7.27
C GLU A 53 7.41 -12.72 7.43
N GLY A 54 7.79 -11.87 6.45
CA GLY A 54 7.49 -10.44 6.40
C GLY A 54 8.57 -9.55 7.01
N PHE A 55 9.70 -10.09 7.48
CA PHE A 55 10.82 -9.28 7.94
C PHE A 55 11.55 -8.62 6.77
N MET A 56 11.95 -7.36 7.00
CA MET A 56 12.82 -6.67 6.07
C MET A 56 14.29 -6.97 6.38
N TRP A 57 15.06 -7.22 5.35
CA TRP A 57 16.48 -7.53 5.44
C TRP A 57 17.32 -6.54 4.65
N PHE A 58 18.38 -6.05 5.28
CA PHE A 58 19.27 -5.05 4.70
C PHE A 58 20.70 -5.58 4.70
N GLY A 59 21.27 -5.65 3.50
CA GLY A 59 22.69 -5.86 3.31
C GLY A 59 23.43 -4.53 3.36
N THR A 60 24.34 -4.37 4.29
CA THR A 60 25.06 -3.12 4.53
C THR A 60 26.57 -3.27 4.38
N GLY A 61 27.31 -2.16 4.47
CA GLY A 61 28.77 -2.17 4.53
C GLY A 61 29.35 -2.95 5.72
N SER A 62 28.57 -3.13 6.79
CA SER A 62 29.02 -3.73 8.06
C SER A 62 28.22 -4.95 8.51
N GLY A 63 27.47 -5.60 7.63
CA GLY A 63 26.78 -6.85 7.92
C GLY A 63 25.35 -6.95 7.42
N LEU A 64 24.63 -7.96 7.92
CA LEU A 64 23.23 -8.23 7.62
C LEU A 64 22.34 -7.70 8.75
N ASN A 65 21.28 -7.02 8.42
CA ASN A 65 20.35 -6.45 9.38
C ASN A 65 18.93 -6.97 9.10
N ARG A 66 18.22 -7.39 10.15
CA ARG A 66 16.80 -7.74 10.11
C ARG A 66 15.99 -6.67 10.83
N TYR A 67 14.91 -6.22 10.22
CA TYR A 67 13.98 -5.26 10.78
C TYR A 67 12.59 -5.87 10.92
N ASP A 68 12.00 -5.77 12.10
CA ASP A 68 10.70 -6.33 12.46
C ASP A 68 9.55 -5.30 12.42
N GLY A 69 9.80 -4.11 11.88
CA GLY A 69 8.88 -2.98 11.89
C GLY A 69 9.11 -2.02 13.07
N ARG A 70 10.00 -2.36 14.04
CA ARG A 70 10.30 -1.54 15.22
C ARG A 70 11.78 -1.48 15.54
N THR A 71 12.47 -2.62 15.46
CA THR A 71 13.87 -2.74 15.92
C THR A 71 14.71 -3.48 14.89
N PHE A 72 16.00 -3.14 14.90
CA PHE A 72 16.99 -3.87 14.11
C PHE A 72 17.67 -4.96 14.93
N LYS A 73 17.87 -6.11 14.28
CA LYS A 73 18.81 -7.14 14.75
C LYS A 73 19.94 -7.27 13.76
N VAL A 74 21.18 -7.12 14.25
CA VAL A 74 22.39 -7.10 13.44
C VAL A 74 23.08 -8.44 13.51
N PHE A 75 23.47 -8.97 12.34
CA PHE A 75 24.24 -10.20 12.19
C PHE A 75 25.57 -9.88 11.48
N ARG A 76 26.68 -10.28 12.08
CA ARG A 76 28.02 -10.06 11.53
C ARG A 76 28.65 -11.38 11.13
N MET A 77 29.26 -11.39 9.96
CA MET A 77 30.02 -12.56 9.51
C MET A 77 31.23 -12.78 10.42
N PRO A 78 31.47 -13.99 10.95
CA PRO A 78 32.63 -14.27 11.79
C PRO A 78 33.93 -14.19 10.96
N GLY A 79 35.00 -13.65 11.57
CA GLY A 79 36.36 -13.85 11.15
C GLY A 79 37.03 -12.82 10.24
N ILE A 80 36.37 -11.71 9.83
CA ILE A 80 37.01 -10.64 9.04
C ILE A 80 36.36 -9.30 9.33
N PHE A 81 37.16 -8.21 9.43
CA PHE A 81 36.78 -6.90 9.93
C PHE A 81 35.74 -6.13 9.08
N TYR A 82 35.61 -6.41 7.78
CA TYR A 82 34.65 -5.72 6.91
C TYR A 82 34.09 -6.72 5.91
N ARG A 83 32.86 -7.17 6.10
CA ARG A 83 32.15 -7.92 5.07
C ARG A 83 30.88 -7.21 4.69
N ARG A 84 30.98 -6.46 3.63
CA ARG A 84 29.88 -5.85 2.94
C ARG A 84 28.96 -6.93 2.39
N ILE A 85 27.67 -6.80 2.64
CA ILE A 85 26.64 -7.64 2.04
C ILE A 85 26.08 -6.90 0.82
N ASP A 86 26.47 -7.32 -0.37
CA ASP A 86 26.11 -6.66 -1.63
C ASP A 86 24.70 -7.03 -2.13
N ARG A 87 24.28 -8.27 -1.82
CA ARG A 87 23.00 -8.81 -2.26
C ARG A 87 22.40 -9.69 -1.20
N VAL A 88 21.06 -9.55 -1.01
CA VAL A 88 20.24 -10.39 -0.14
C VAL A 88 19.03 -10.85 -0.95
N VAL A 89 18.74 -12.15 -0.94
CA VAL A 89 17.56 -12.74 -1.58
C VAL A 89 16.97 -13.78 -0.64
N SER A 90 15.68 -13.80 -0.44
CA SER A 90 14.99 -14.88 0.30
C SER A 90 14.99 -16.14 -0.58
N LEU A 91 15.58 -17.22 -0.08
CA LEU A 91 15.61 -18.50 -0.80
C LEU A 91 14.34 -19.30 -0.47
N ASP A 92 14.03 -19.41 0.82
CA ASP A 92 12.85 -20.08 1.36
C ASP A 92 12.49 -19.55 2.76
N THR A 93 11.70 -20.31 3.52
CA THR A 93 11.30 -19.97 4.90
C THR A 93 12.46 -19.96 5.88
N ASP A 94 13.48 -20.80 5.66
CA ASP A 94 14.56 -21.02 6.63
C ASP A 94 15.87 -20.31 6.26
N TYR A 95 16.08 -19.98 4.96
CA TYR A 95 17.37 -19.51 4.46
C TYR A 95 17.26 -18.24 3.63
N LEU A 96 18.28 -17.37 3.80
CA LEU A 96 18.57 -16.27 2.89
C LEU A 96 19.84 -16.58 2.10
N LEU A 97 19.86 -16.20 0.84
CA LEU A 97 21.02 -16.27 -0.02
C LEU A 97 21.66 -14.88 -0.06
N LEU A 98 22.97 -14.85 0.18
CA LEU A 98 23.73 -13.61 0.33
C LEU A 98 24.93 -13.60 -0.60
N ARG A 99 25.29 -12.40 -1.08
CA ARG A 99 26.58 -12.17 -1.73
C ARG A 99 27.40 -11.18 -0.91
N SER A 100 28.66 -11.56 -0.67
CA SER A 100 29.67 -10.67 -0.12
C SER A 100 30.86 -10.67 -1.07
N GLU A 101 31.20 -9.51 -1.63
CA GLU A 101 32.11 -9.41 -2.78
C GLU A 101 31.60 -10.24 -3.97
N GLN A 102 32.18 -11.40 -4.26
CA GLN A 102 31.64 -12.33 -5.28
C GLN A 102 31.24 -13.68 -4.67
N ASN A 103 31.58 -13.92 -3.41
CA ASN A 103 31.29 -15.18 -2.73
C ASN A 103 29.85 -15.30 -2.33
N LEU A 104 29.29 -16.49 -2.53
CA LEU A 104 27.93 -16.84 -2.13
C LEU A 104 27.94 -17.37 -0.70
N PHE A 105 26.97 -16.92 0.09
CA PHE A 105 26.74 -17.40 1.45
C PHE A 105 25.25 -17.74 1.62
N LEU A 106 24.99 -18.69 2.49
CA LEU A 106 23.66 -18.99 2.98
C LEU A 106 23.56 -18.49 4.43
N PHE A 107 22.52 -17.77 4.75
CA PHE A 107 22.21 -17.41 6.13
C PHE A 107 21.05 -18.26 6.64
N ASP A 108 21.36 -19.07 7.65
CA ASP A 108 20.40 -19.91 8.37
C ASP A 108 19.66 -19.04 9.39
N LYS A 109 18.37 -18.76 9.14
CA LYS A 109 17.55 -17.89 9.99
C LYS A 109 17.27 -18.51 11.37
N LYS A 110 17.21 -19.83 11.44
CA LYS A 110 16.91 -20.56 12.67
C LYS A 110 18.07 -20.56 13.65
N TYR A 111 19.27 -20.83 13.14
CA TYR A 111 20.50 -20.89 13.94
C TYR A 111 21.30 -19.59 13.90
N GLU A 112 20.85 -18.60 13.11
CA GLU A 112 21.42 -17.26 12.97
C GLU A 112 22.92 -17.30 12.59
N ARG A 113 23.28 -18.16 11.65
CA ARG A 113 24.66 -18.40 11.22
C ARG A 113 24.85 -18.24 9.73
N PHE A 114 26.05 -17.82 9.35
CA PHE A 114 26.47 -17.72 7.95
C PHE A 114 27.19 -19.01 7.54
N LEU A 115 26.77 -19.58 6.43
CA LEU A 115 27.37 -20.78 5.85
C LEU A 115 27.98 -20.39 4.50
N PRO A 116 29.33 -20.47 4.32
CA PRO A 116 29.94 -20.36 3.00
C PRO A 116 29.36 -21.42 2.06
N VAL A 117 29.04 -21.05 0.85
CA VAL A 117 28.50 -21.97 -0.17
C VAL A 117 29.65 -22.47 -1.02
N CYS A 118 29.89 -23.80 -1.00
CA CYS A 118 30.94 -24.46 -1.75
C CYS A 118 30.35 -25.54 -2.65
N ASP A 119 30.89 -25.71 -3.84
CA ASP A 119 30.54 -26.82 -4.71
C ASP A 119 30.92 -28.18 -4.06
N SER A 120 30.02 -29.11 -4.08
CA SER A 120 30.18 -30.43 -3.44
C SER A 120 31.25 -31.31 -4.09
N VAL A 121 31.59 -31.05 -5.35
CA VAL A 121 32.59 -31.81 -6.12
C VAL A 121 33.96 -31.17 -5.99
N SER A 122 34.09 -29.91 -6.40
CA SER A 122 35.37 -29.20 -6.42
C SER A 122 35.83 -28.71 -5.05
N LYS A 123 34.90 -28.60 -4.07
CA LYS A 123 35.12 -28.01 -2.73
C LYS A 123 35.50 -26.53 -2.77
N GLN A 124 35.38 -25.88 -3.93
CA GLN A 124 35.71 -24.47 -4.09
C GLN A 124 34.47 -23.59 -3.75
N PRO A 125 34.69 -22.36 -3.26
CA PRO A 125 33.62 -21.40 -3.05
C PRO A 125 32.84 -21.12 -4.35
N VAL A 126 31.51 -21.04 -4.26
CA VAL A 126 30.65 -20.62 -5.37
C VAL A 126 30.70 -19.09 -5.46
N MET A 127 31.03 -18.59 -6.65
CA MET A 127 31.22 -17.16 -6.91
C MET A 127 30.30 -16.69 -8.04
N PHE A 128 29.51 -15.64 -7.78
CA PHE A 128 28.60 -15.04 -8.76
C PHE A 128 28.73 -13.51 -8.82
N ALA A 129 28.64 -12.96 -10.02
CA ALA A 129 28.46 -11.52 -10.23
C ALA A 129 27.07 -11.10 -9.80
N ASP A 130 26.05 -11.89 -10.14
CA ASP A 130 24.66 -11.71 -9.70
C ASP A 130 23.93 -13.06 -9.66
N PHE A 131 22.81 -13.13 -8.91
CA PHE A 131 22.00 -14.34 -8.77
C PHE A 131 20.54 -14.03 -8.47
N VAL A 132 19.66 -14.99 -8.79
CA VAL A 132 18.23 -14.98 -8.46
C VAL A 132 17.82 -16.31 -7.85
N ALA A 133 16.85 -16.30 -6.94
CA ALA A 133 16.24 -17.52 -6.44
C ALA A 133 15.47 -18.21 -7.58
N GLY A 134 15.60 -19.52 -7.64
CA GLY A 134 14.85 -20.41 -8.52
C GLY A 134 13.73 -21.11 -7.75
N SER A 135 13.03 -22.01 -8.43
CA SER A 135 12.01 -22.86 -7.81
C SER A 135 12.66 -24.08 -7.12
N GLY A 136 12.01 -24.59 -6.06
CA GLY A 136 12.37 -25.86 -5.45
C GLY A 136 13.72 -25.87 -4.70
N GLY A 137 14.09 -24.76 -4.04
CA GLY A 137 15.35 -24.69 -3.28
C GLY A 137 16.57 -24.63 -4.19
N SER A 138 16.48 -23.92 -5.30
CA SER A 138 17.60 -23.67 -6.21
C SER A 138 17.85 -22.17 -6.39
N CYS A 139 19.02 -21.82 -6.94
CA CYS A 139 19.26 -20.49 -7.46
C CYS A 139 19.98 -20.56 -8.81
N TRP A 140 19.83 -19.50 -9.59
CA TRP A 140 20.57 -19.28 -10.81
C TRP A 140 21.55 -18.13 -10.60
N GLY A 141 22.79 -18.33 -11.02
CA GLY A 141 23.82 -17.31 -10.89
C GLY A 141 24.64 -17.15 -12.16
N VAL A 142 25.14 -15.94 -12.38
CA VAL A 142 26.08 -15.63 -13.46
C VAL A 142 27.46 -15.30 -12.90
N SER A 143 28.47 -15.85 -13.51
CA SER A 143 29.88 -15.43 -13.38
C SER A 143 30.33 -14.81 -14.69
N SER A 144 31.59 -14.38 -14.74
CA SER A 144 32.14 -13.72 -15.94
C SER A 144 32.01 -14.55 -17.22
N SER A 145 31.98 -15.87 -17.13
CA SER A 145 31.98 -16.78 -18.30
C SER A 145 30.82 -17.78 -18.30
N GLU A 146 30.04 -17.86 -17.24
CA GLU A 146 29.11 -18.98 -17.05
C GLU A 146 27.75 -18.55 -16.47
N LEU A 147 26.69 -19.22 -16.92
CA LEU A 147 25.41 -19.31 -16.24
C LEU A 147 25.36 -20.66 -15.54
N SER A 148 25.09 -20.67 -14.25
CA SER A 148 25.07 -21.90 -13.45
C SER A 148 23.79 -22.01 -12.63
N GLU A 149 23.32 -23.23 -12.48
CA GLU A 149 22.25 -23.59 -11.55
C GLU A 149 22.87 -24.22 -10.30
N VAL A 150 22.47 -23.75 -9.13
CA VAL A 150 22.87 -24.26 -7.83
C VAL A 150 21.66 -24.87 -7.16
N THR A 151 21.77 -26.12 -6.76
CA THR A 151 20.73 -26.83 -6.01
C THR A 151 21.17 -27.01 -4.57
N PHE A 152 20.33 -26.56 -3.65
CA PHE A 152 20.57 -26.61 -2.22
C PHE A 152 19.94 -27.88 -1.61
N PRO A 153 20.65 -28.59 -0.71
CA PRO A 153 20.04 -29.65 0.08
C PRO A 153 19.05 -29.09 1.11
N SER A 154 18.13 -29.92 1.56
CA SER A 154 17.06 -29.53 2.49
C SER A 154 17.55 -29.18 3.91
N SER A 155 18.76 -29.52 4.27
CA SER A 155 19.34 -29.22 5.59
C SER A 155 20.87 -29.22 5.57
N TYR A 156 21.48 -28.49 6.50
CA TYR A 156 22.94 -28.38 6.66
C TYR A 156 23.34 -28.74 8.09
N VAL A 157 24.22 -29.71 8.22
CA VAL A 157 24.75 -30.20 9.51
C VAL A 157 26.10 -29.55 9.83
N GLN A 158 26.84 -29.10 8.81
CA GLN A 158 28.21 -28.54 8.90
C GLN A 158 28.15 -27.00 8.83
N ASP A 159 29.28 -26.36 9.15
CA ASP A 159 29.47 -24.90 9.03
C ASP A 159 29.71 -24.43 7.59
N THR A 160 29.56 -25.30 6.61
CA THR A 160 29.70 -25.03 5.17
C THR A 160 28.54 -25.65 4.42
N ALA A 161 27.91 -24.89 3.55
CA ALA A 161 26.85 -25.37 2.69
C ALA A 161 27.45 -25.97 1.41
N PHE A 162 27.57 -27.30 1.35
CA PHE A 162 27.95 -27.99 0.15
C PHE A 162 26.74 -28.19 -0.77
N VAL A 163 26.87 -27.66 -1.99
CA VAL A 163 25.77 -27.59 -2.98
C VAL A 163 26.17 -28.30 -4.28
N SER A 164 25.15 -28.69 -5.06
CA SER A 164 25.40 -29.17 -6.42
C SER A 164 25.37 -28.00 -7.39
N VAL A 165 26.45 -27.80 -8.13
CA VAL A 165 26.56 -26.77 -9.16
C VAL A 165 26.52 -27.41 -10.53
N ARG A 166 25.59 -26.95 -11.37
CA ARG A 166 25.46 -27.37 -12.75
C ARG A 166 25.74 -26.19 -13.68
N HIS A 167 26.87 -26.25 -14.38
CA HIS A 167 27.23 -25.27 -15.41
C HIS A 167 26.38 -25.51 -16.65
N VAL A 168 25.69 -24.48 -17.12
CA VAL A 168 24.74 -24.60 -18.21
C VAL A 168 25.24 -23.96 -19.49
N VAL A 169 26.03 -22.89 -19.37
CA VAL A 169 26.58 -22.18 -20.52
C VAL A 169 28.03 -21.83 -20.24
N ASN A 170 28.90 -22.35 -21.09
CA ASN A 170 30.32 -22.03 -21.12
C ASN A 170 30.63 -21.26 -22.41
N ASN A 171 31.31 -20.13 -22.32
CA ASN A 171 31.92 -19.45 -23.45
C ASN A 171 31.38 -18.10 -23.88
N LEU A 172 31.45 -17.10 -22.99
CA LEU A 172 31.25 -15.69 -23.34
C LEU A 172 32.44 -14.82 -22.88
N GLN A 173 33.66 -15.29 -23.18
CA GLN A 173 34.92 -14.65 -22.71
C GLN A 173 35.11 -13.20 -23.18
N SER A 174 34.47 -12.80 -24.30
CA SER A 174 34.64 -11.46 -24.87
C SER A 174 33.71 -10.41 -24.25
N ASP A 175 32.56 -10.85 -23.66
CA ASP A 175 31.56 -9.95 -23.09
C ASP A 175 30.87 -10.62 -21.88
N PRO A 176 31.45 -10.47 -20.67
CA PRO A 176 31.03 -11.22 -19.50
C PRO A 176 29.63 -10.85 -19.03
N PHE A 177 28.87 -11.83 -18.56
CA PHE A 177 27.59 -11.60 -17.85
C PHE A 177 27.85 -10.86 -16.53
N VAL A 178 27.01 -9.90 -16.24
CA VAL A 178 27.13 -9.08 -15.02
C VAL A 178 25.88 -9.12 -14.16
N VAL A 179 24.70 -9.26 -14.75
CA VAL A 179 23.41 -9.30 -14.06
C VAL A 179 22.46 -10.29 -14.71
N LEU A 180 21.48 -10.78 -13.90
CA LEU A 180 20.38 -11.58 -14.42
C LEU A 180 19.07 -11.28 -13.67
N CYS A 181 17.93 -11.58 -14.33
CA CYS A 181 16.64 -11.63 -13.69
C CYS A 181 15.86 -12.87 -14.14
N MET A 182 14.89 -13.27 -13.33
CA MET A 182 13.86 -14.21 -13.73
C MET A 182 12.84 -13.49 -14.63
N ALA A 183 12.33 -14.18 -15.66
CA ALA A 183 11.19 -13.71 -16.42
C ALA A 183 9.94 -13.65 -15.51
N GLU A 184 8.99 -12.77 -15.82
CA GLU A 184 7.77 -12.61 -15.02
C GLU A 184 6.97 -13.91 -14.89
N ASP A 185 6.95 -14.74 -15.94
CA ASP A 185 6.31 -16.06 -15.95
C ASP A 185 7.08 -17.15 -15.14
N GLY A 186 8.26 -16.84 -14.62
CA GLY A 186 9.12 -17.76 -13.87
C GLY A 186 9.76 -18.89 -14.70
N LYS A 187 9.58 -18.88 -16.04
CA LYS A 187 10.01 -20.00 -16.92
C LYS A 187 11.29 -19.74 -17.68
N ALA A 188 11.78 -18.53 -17.66
CA ALA A 188 13.00 -18.15 -18.35
C ALA A 188 13.85 -17.20 -17.52
N LEU A 189 15.11 -17.07 -17.89
CA LEU A 189 16.07 -16.12 -17.33
C LEU A 189 16.48 -15.14 -18.41
N TYR A 190 16.71 -13.90 -18.04
CA TYR A 190 17.36 -12.90 -18.86
C TYR A 190 18.69 -12.55 -18.23
N CYS A 191 19.76 -12.70 -19.00
CA CYS A 191 21.13 -12.40 -18.59
C CYS A 191 21.63 -11.23 -19.44
N ALA A 192 22.14 -10.19 -18.78
CA ALA A 192 22.76 -9.08 -19.48
C ALA A 192 24.28 -9.12 -19.31
N SER A 193 24.98 -8.88 -20.41
CA SER A 193 26.41 -8.75 -20.45
C SER A 193 26.87 -7.33 -20.14
N ARG A 194 28.16 -7.14 -19.95
CA ARG A 194 28.73 -5.84 -19.58
C ARG A 194 28.46 -4.73 -20.59
N ASN A 195 28.43 -5.05 -21.88
CA ASN A 195 28.11 -4.08 -22.96
C ASN A 195 26.62 -3.82 -23.13
N GLY A 196 25.75 -4.49 -22.35
CA GLY A 196 24.29 -4.35 -22.41
C GLY A 196 23.60 -5.31 -23.38
N THR A 197 24.29 -6.27 -23.98
CA THR A 197 23.64 -7.33 -24.76
C THR A 197 22.84 -8.24 -23.84
N VAL A 198 21.58 -8.49 -24.19
CA VAL A 198 20.67 -9.32 -23.39
C VAL A 198 20.41 -10.65 -24.08
N TYR A 199 20.50 -11.69 -23.30
CA TYR A 199 20.24 -13.07 -23.71
C TYR A 199 19.10 -13.67 -22.88
N ARG A 200 18.25 -14.47 -23.53
CA ARG A 200 17.21 -15.27 -22.88
C ARG A 200 17.66 -16.73 -22.79
N PHE A 201 17.53 -17.30 -21.62
CA PHE A 201 17.74 -18.71 -21.36
C PHE A 201 16.45 -19.34 -20.80
N THR A 202 16.05 -20.49 -21.37
CA THR A 202 14.92 -21.26 -20.87
C THR A 202 15.46 -22.55 -20.26
N PRO A 203 15.24 -22.84 -18.96
CA PRO A 203 15.61 -24.11 -18.34
C PRO A 203 15.04 -25.29 -19.18
N GLY A 204 15.89 -26.26 -19.49
CA GLY A 204 15.54 -27.37 -20.40
C GLY A 204 15.93 -27.14 -21.88
N GLN A 205 16.15 -25.93 -22.32
CA GLN A 205 16.78 -25.62 -23.60
C GLN A 205 18.27 -25.35 -23.35
N LYS A 206 19.16 -26.02 -24.09
CA LYS A 206 20.62 -25.89 -23.88
C LYS A 206 21.23 -24.63 -24.51
N GLN A 207 20.43 -23.72 -25.10
CA GLN A 207 20.93 -22.59 -25.87
C GLN A 207 20.44 -21.26 -25.31
N LEU A 208 21.36 -20.31 -25.24
CA LEU A 208 21.08 -18.90 -25.06
C LEU A 208 20.61 -18.30 -26.37
N LYS A 209 19.47 -17.60 -26.30
CA LYS A 209 18.97 -16.81 -27.44
C LYS A 209 19.26 -15.34 -27.19
N LYS A 210 20.03 -14.71 -28.07
CA LYS A 210 20.22 -13.26 -28.05
C LYS A 210 18.87 -12.55 -28.32
N VAL A 211 18.53 -11.56 -27.51
CA VAL A 211 17.30 -10.79 -27.57
C VAL A 211 17.54 -9.40 -28.14
N CYS A 212 18.53 -8.69 -27.60
CA CYS A 212 18.91 -7.38 -28.12
C CYS A 212 20.44 -7.20 -28.03
N ASP A 213 20.98 -6.36 -28.90
CA ASP A 213 22.41 -6.00 -28.90
C ASP A 213 22.67 -4.86 -27.93
N GLY A 214 23.78 -4.98 -27.18
CA GLY A 214 24.27 -3.93 -26.31
C GLY A 214 24.95 -2.80 -27.08
N GLN A 215 24.89 -1.59 -26.50
CA GLN A 215 25.44 -0.37 -27.10
C GLN A 215 26.36 0.39 -26.13
N LEU A 216 26.66 -0.18 -24.95
CA LEU A 216 27.42 0.49 -23.91
C LEU A 216 28.91 0.55 -24.25
N SER A 217 29.51 1.70 -24.00
CA SER A 217 30.97 1.87 -24.05
C SER A 217 31.65 1.17 -22.86
N SER A 218 32.95 0.92 -22.97
CA SER A 218 33.72 0.20 -21.95
C SER A 218 33.82 0.90 -20.58
N SER A 219 33.54 2.21 -20.54
CA SER A 219 33.48 3.01 -19.29
C SER A 219 32.17 2.92 -18.55
N LYS A 220 31.16 2.31 -19.14
CA LYS A 220 29.79 2.17 -18.62
C LYS A 220 29.48 0.71 -18.38
N TRP A 221 28.54 0.42 -17.48
CA TRP A 221 28.17 -0.98 -17.22
C TRP A 221 26.69 -1.11 -16.84
N VAL A 222 26.15 -2.31 -17.06
CA VAL A 222 24.80 -2.68 -16.64
C VAL A 222 24.78 -2.91 -15.13
N SER A 223 23.84 -2.25 -14.44
CA SER A 223 23.62 -2.35 -12.99
C SER A 223 22.48 -3.31 -12.63
N SER A 224 21.43 -3.36 -13.44
CA SER A 224 20.32 -4.31 -13.26
C SER A 224 19.59 -4.58 -14.57
N VAL A 225 18.91 -5.71 -14.65
CA VAL A 225 17.95 -6.05 -15.69
C VAL A 225 16.62 -6.42 -15.04
N LEU A 226 15.53 -6.04 -15.68
CA LEU A 226 14.17 -6.38 -15.28
C LEU A 226 13.39 -6.78 -16.51
N ASN A 227 12.61 -7.84 -16.43
CA ASN A 227 11.64 -8.23 -17.45
C ASN A 227 10.23 -8.09 -16.89
N ASP A 228 9.38 -7.46 -17.65
CA ASP A 228 7.94 -7.56 -17.60
C ASP A 228 7.39 -8.09 -18.93
N ASP A 229 6.09 -8.34 -19.02
CA ASP A 229 5.48 -8.88 -20.25
C ASP A 229 5.65 -7.99 -21.49
N SER A 230 5.97 -6.72 -21.30
CA SER A 230 6.04 -5.72 -22.36
C SER A 230 7.47 -5.33 -22.74
N PHE A 231 8.35 -5.25 -21.75
CA PHE A 231 9.70 -4.70 -21.90
C PHE A 231 10.76 -5.57 -21.23
N ILE A 232 11.97 -5.49 -21.78
CA ILE A 232 13.19 -5.79 -21.04
C ILE A 232 13.86 -4.45 -20.74
N TRP A 233 13.93 -4.13 -19.46
CA TRP A 233 14.55 -2.93 -18.94
C TRP A 233 16.00 -3.19 -18.58
N ILE A 234 16.90 -2.30 -18.98
CA ILE A 234 18.33 -2.39 -18.71
C ILE A 234 18.74 -1.10 -18.02
N SER A 235 19.01 -1.17 -16.73
CA SER A 235 19.54 -0.06 -15.96
C SER A 235 21.05 -0.01 -16.11
N THR A 236 21.62 1.20 -16.22
CA THR A 236 23.05 1.36 -16.44
C THR A 236 23.65 2.40 -15.49
N VAL A 237 24.93 2.28 -15.23
CA VAL A 237 25.75 3.32 -14.60
C VAL A 237 26.48 4.09 -15.69
N GLY A 238 26.18 5.40 -15.76
CA GLY A 238 26.78 6.34 -16.69
C GLY A 238 26.05 6.54 -18.01
N ASP A 239 24.93 5.78 -18.26
CA ASP A 239 24.20 5.88 -19.54
C ASP A 239 22.68 5.84 -19.44
N GLY A 240 22.12 5.96 -18.24
CA GLY A 240 20.69 6.03 -18.02
C GLY A 240 19.98 4.69 -18.10
N LEU A 241 18.81 4.66 -18.71
CA LEU A 241 17.89 3.53 -18.77
C LEU A 241 17.57 3.16 -20.21
N TYR A 242 17.64 1.89 -20.51
CA TYR A 242 17.16 1.33 -21.79
C TYR A 242 15.93 0.47 -21.56
N GLY A 243 15.02 0.50 -22.53
CA GLY A 243 13.83 -0.36 -22.59
C GLY A 243 13.71 -1.01 -23.98
N TYR A 244 13.84 -2.31 -24.04
CA TYR A 244 13.62 -3.09 -25.26
C TYR A 244 12.16 -3.55 -25.29
N ASP A 245 11.37 -3.01 -26.22
CA ASP A 245 9.96 -3.37 -26.41
C ASP A 245 9.85 -4.75 -27.07
N LEU A 246 9.32 -5.72 -26.35
CA LEU A 246 9.17 -7.10 -26.79
C LEU A 246 8.14 -7.28 -27.93
N THR A 247 7.25 -6.30 -28.12
CA THR A 247 6.19 -6.40 -29.14
C THR A 247 6.64 -5.96 -30.53
N ASN A 248 7.49 -4.94 -30.61
CA ASN A 248 7.92 -4.34 -31.87
C ASN A 248 9.43 -4.42 -32.10
N GLY A 249 10.21 -4.91 -31.11
CA GLY A 249 11.66 -5.05 -31.21
C GLY A 249 12.44 -3.73 -31.16
N LYS A 250 11.81 -2.63 -30.71
CA LYS A 250 12.45 -1.32 -30.66
C LYS A 250 13.18 -1.14 -29.34
N LEU A 251 14.41 -0.64 -29.40
CA LEU A 251 15.17 -0.20 -28.23
C LEU A 251 14.93 1.29 -27.98
N HIS A 252 14.49 1.61 -26.77
CA HIS A 252 14.32 2.97 -26.29
C HIS A 252 15.44 3.31 -25.32
N HIS A 253 15.84 4.60 -25.27
CA HIS A 253 16.91 5.07 -24.40
C HIS A 253 16.52 6.39 -23.75
N TRP A 254 16.62 6.47 -22.42
CA TRP A 254 16.36 7.67 -21.64
C TRP A 254 17.59 8.04 -20.82
N GLN A 255 17.89 9.34 -20.83
CA GLN A 255 19.05 9.91 -20.14
C GLN A 255 18.66 11.16 -19.35
N TYR A 256 19.51 11.52 -18.41
CA TYR A 256 19.53 12.85 -17.80
C TYR A 256 20.40 13.79 -18.63
N ILE A 257 19.87 14.96 -18.97
CA ILE A 257 20.55 16.01 -19.71
C ILE A 257 20.39 17.30 -18.89
N SER A 258 21.48 17.85 -18.38
CA SER A 258 21.48 18.97 -17.40
C SER A 258 20.76 20.25 -17.88
N GLU A 259 20.71 20.48 -19.17
CA GLU A 259 20.06 21.67 -19.79
C GLU A 259 18.58 21.45 -20.12
N ARG A 260 18.08 20.23 -19.96
CA ARG A 260 16.68 19.90 -20.25
C ARG A 260 15.85 19.95 -18.99
N MET A 261 14.71 20.66 -19.01
CA MET A 261 13.75 20.67 -17.92
C MET A 261 12.60 19.69 -18.18
N GLY A 262 12.22 18.91 -17.16
CA GLY A 262 11.09 17.98 -17.16
C GLY A 262 11.32 16.70 -17.98
N GLU A 263 10.44 15.71 -17.82
CA GLU A 263 10.33 14.42 -18.54
C GLU A 263 11.68 13.74 -18.89
N GLN A 264 12.55 13.62 -17.90
CA GLN A 264 13.86 12.96 -18.03
C GLN A 264 14.18 12.12 -16.79
N LEU A 265 15.32 11.41 -16.81
CA LEU A 265 15.84 10.74 -15.61
C LEU A 265 16.38 11.79 -14.61
N SER A 266 16.39 11.44 -13.32
CA SER A 266 17.03 12.23 -12.28
C SER A 266 18.57 12.16 -12.31
N HIS A 267 19.14 11.08 -12.86
CA HIS A 267 20.58 10.87 -13.08
C HIS A 267 20.83 9.74 -14.09
N ASN A 268 22.03 9.75 -14.71
CA ASN A 268 22.45 8.70 -15.66
C ASN A 268 22.97 7.41 -14.99
N ASP A 269 23.25 7.46 -13.70
CA ASP A 269 23.53 6.25 -12.91
C ASP A 269 22.21 5.72 -12.35
N VAL A 270 21.65 4.74 -13.04
CA VAL A 270 20.44 4.04 -12.62
C VAL A 270 20.83 2.70 -12.03
N PHE A 271 20.64 2.52 -10.72
CA PHE A 271 21.06 1.29 -10.03
C PHE A 271 19.99 0.20 -10.11
N ARG A 272 18.74 0.58 -10.06
CA ARG A 272 17.62 -0.38 -10.07
C ARG A 272 16.35 0.23 -10.62
N LEU A 273 15.56 -0.58 -11.32
CA LEU A 273 14.19 -0.28 -11.69
C LEU A 273 13.27 -1.18 -10.90
N LEU A 274 12.29 -0.58 -10.20
CA LEU A 274 11.31 -1.27 -9.37
C LEU A 274 9.93 -1.17 -10.02
N PRO A 275 9.24 -2.27 -10.32
CA PRO A 275 7.85 -2.22 -10.72
C PRO A 275 7.00 -1.87 -9.50
N ILE A 276 6.18 -0.81 -9.61
CA ILE A 276 5.33 -0.31 -8.51
C ILE A 276 3.83 -0.45 -8.81
N GLY A 277 3.50 -1.34 -9.73
CA GLY A 277 2.12 -1.63 -10.14
C GLY A 277 1.53 -0.62 -11.12
N ASN A 278 0.40 -0.98 -11.73
CA ASN A 278 -0.35 -0.14 -12.69
C ASN A 278 0.52 0.41 -13.84
N SER A 279 1.35 -0.44 -14.45
CA SER A 279 2.27 -0.06 -15.53
C SER A 279 3.18 1.11 -15.16
N ARG A 280 3.61 1.18 -13.89
CA ARG A 280 4.52 2.20 -13.38
C ARG A 280 5.75 1.57 -12.79
N TYR A 281 6.86 2.31 -12.91
CA TYR A 281 8.17 1.90 -12.43
C TYR A 281 8.84 3.05 -11.72
N LEU A 282 9.68 2.73 -10.77
CA LEU A 282 10.53 3.70 -10.08
C LEU A 282 11.99 3.35 -10.33
N ALA A 283 12.69 4.24 -11.04
CA ALA A 283 14.13 4.14 -11.23
C ALA A 283 14.86 4.76 -10.05
N VAL A 284 15.66 3.95 -9.36
CA VAL A 284 16.54 4.36 -8.26
C VAL A 284 17.85 4.83 -8.85
N THR A 285 18.25 6.09 -8.60
CA THR A 285 19.41 6.70 -9.24
C THR A 285 20.41 7.26 -8.23
N TRP A 286 21.59 7.62 -8.73
CA TRP A 286 22.63 8.26 -7.90
C TRP A 286 22.19 9.60 -7.30
N ASN A 287 21.23 10.29 -7.91
CA ASN A 287 20.71 11.56 -7.39
C ASN A 287 19.17 11.53 -7.41
N GLY A 288 18.59 10.92 -6.38
CA GLY A 288 17.15 10.80 -6.25
C GLY A 288 16.54 9.62 -7.03
N TYR A 289 15.35 9.81 -7.56
CA TYR A 289 14.60 8.75 -8.26
C TYR A 289 13.76 9.33 -9.41
N THR A 290 13.38 8.47 -10.34
CA THR A 290 12.50 8.82 -11.46
C THR A 290 11.29 7.90 -11.48
N LEU A 291 10.09 8.48 -11.55
CA LEU A 291 8.87 7.75 -11.79
C LEU A 291 8.65 7.61 -13.31
N LEU A 292 8.47 6.39 -13.78
CA LEU A 292 8.09 6.07 -15.15
C LEU A 292 6.64 5.59 -15.16
N SER A 293 5.88 6.02 -16.14
CA SER A 293 4.49 5.58 -16.36
C SER A 293 4.30 5.21 -17.81
N LEU A 294 3.84 3.99 -18.05
CA LEU A 294 3.48 3.51 -19.38
C LEU A 294 2.01 3.83 -19.63
N THR A 295 1.74 4.65 -20.66
CA THR A 295 0.37 5.00 -21.06
C THR A 295 -0.30 3.85 -21.82
N PRO A 296 -1.65 3.87 -21.99
CA PRO A 296 -2.35 2.90 -22.84
C PRO A 296 -1.84 2.89 -24.30
N GLU A 297 -1.37 4.04 -24.79
CA GLU A 297 -0.79 4.22 -26.12
C GLU A 297 0.67 3.73 -26.19
N ARG A 298 1.18 3.13 -25.10
CA ARG A 298 2.55 2.62 -24.95
C ARG A 298 3.64 3.71 -24.99
N GLU A 299 3.28 4.94 -24.68
CA GLU A 299 4.25 5.99 -24.43
C GLU A 299 4.76 5.94 -22.99
N ILE A 300 6.06 6.20 -22.79
CA ILE A 300 6.67 6.25 -21.47
C ILE A 300 6.87 7.70 -21.07
N LYS A 301 6.18 8.10 -20.02
CA LYS A 301 6.31 9.41 -19.39
C LYS A 301 7.22 9.31 -18.17
N LEU A 302 8.15 10.25 -18.06
CA LEU A 302 9.09 10.32 -16.94
C LEU A 302 8.80 11.53 -16.07
N ARG A 303 9.01 11.35 -14.78
CA ARG A 303 9.00 12.43 -13.80
C ARG A 303 10.15 12.24 -12.83
N ASP A 304 11.09 13.18 -12.85
CA ASP A 304 12.30 13.13 -12.02
C ASP A 304 12.07 13.79 -10.65
N PHE A 305 12.75 13.26 -9.65
CA PHE A 305 12.75 13.75 -8.28
C PHE A 305 14.19 13.71 -7.75
N GLN A 306 14.81 14.87 -7.65
CA GLN A 306 16.19 15.04 -7.17
C GLN A 306 16.25 15.31 -5.66
N SER A 307 15.13 15.26 -4.98
CA SER A 307 15.00 15.47 -3.54
C SER A 307 13.86 14.65 -2.95
N PHE A 308 13.88 14.49 -1.64
CA PHE A 308 12.77 13.93 -0.88
C PHE A 308 12.50 14.76 0.37
N LEU A 309 11.30 14.63 0.93
CA LEU A 309 10.91 15.23 2.20
C LEU A 309 11.11 14.23 3.35
N HIS A 310 11.63 14.73 4.47
CA HIS A 310 11.65 14.02 5.74
C HIS A 310 11.40 15.01 6.88
N ASN A 311 10.35 14.79 7.68
CA ASN A 311 9.91 15.69 8.74
C ASN A 311 9.71 17.14 8.26
N GLY A 312 9.15 17.31 7.07
CA GLY A 312 8.91 18.62 6.43
C GLY A 312 10.17 19.35 5.94
N LYS A 313 11.35 18.71 5.98
CA LYS A 313 12.59 19.23 5.42
C LYS A 313 12.92 18.54 4.11
N GLN A 314 13.40 19.31 3.15
CA GLN A 314 13.82 18.79 1.85
C GLN A 314 15.30 18.41 1.89
N TYR A 315 15.58 17.20 1.41
CA TYR A 315 16.93 16.62 1.30
C TYR A 315 17.28 16.47 -0.17
N PHE A 316 18.45 16.94 -0.56
CA PHE A 316 18.99 16.89 -1.91
C PHE A 316 20.21 15.96 -1.98
N GLU A 317 20.65 15.65 -3.20
CA GLU A 317 21.88 14.90 -3.48
C GLU A 317 21.96 13.54 -2.73
N THR A 318 20.80 12.89 -2.58
CA THR A 318 20.74 11.60 -1.91
C THR A 318 21.10 10.49 -2.88
N ARG A 319 22.23 9.82 -2.60
CA ARG A 319 22.73 8.69 -3.38
C ARG A 319 21.91 7.45 -3.07
N MET A 320 20.96 7.14 -3.94
CA MET A 320 20.09 5.98 -3.81
C MET A 320 20.67 4.84 -4.64
N ILE A 321 21.00 3.72 -4.02
CA ILE A 321 21.77 2.63 -4.66
C ILE A 321 21.04 1.28 -4.66
N SER A 322 20.02 1.12 -3.85
CA SER A 322 19.23 -0.12 -3.77
C SER A 322 17.76 0.20 -3.50
N GLY A 323 16.87 -0.77 -3.73
CA GLY A 323 15.47 -0.57 -3.44
C GLY A 323 14.66 -1.85 -3.53
N TYR A 324 13.51 -1.81 -2.87
CA TYR A 324 12.51 -2.86 -2.84
C TYR A 324 11.12 -2.24 -2.72
N TYR A 325 10.18 -2.72 -3.51
CA TYR A 325 8.77 -2.38 -3.40
C TYR A 325 8.00 -3.64 -3.07
N ASP A 326 7.19 -3.61 -2.03
CA ASP A 326 6.44 -4.77 -1.60
C ASP A 326 4.99 -4.76 -2.11
N GLU A 327 4.35 -5.93 -2.10
CA GLU A 327 2.95 -6.09 -2.52
C GLU A 327 1.97 -5.31 -1.62
N GLU A 328 2.40 -4.93 -0.42
CA GLU A 328 1.62 -4.11 0.50
C GLU A 328 1.72 -2.62 0.17
N GLY A 329 2.53 -2.23 -0.81
CA GLY A 329 2.67 -0.85 -1.29
C GLY A 329 3.72 -0.03 -0.57
N LEU A 330 4.60 -0.65 0.23
CA LEU A 330 5.71 0.02 0.87
C LEU A 330 6.93 0.05 -0.04
N LEU A 331 7.45 1.26 -0.28
CA LEU A 331 8.70 1.48 -0.97
C LEU A 331 9.83 1.63 0.05
N TRP A 332 10.89 0.85 -0.16
CA TRP A 332 12.12 0.88 0.61
C TRP A 332 13.27 1.24 -0.32
N ILE A 333 14.05 2.24 0.04
CA ILE A 333 15.22 2.69 -0.73
C ILE A 333 16.44 2.68 0.18
N GLY A 334 17.46 1.95 -0.24
CA GLY A 334 18.76 1.96 0.42
C GLY A 334 19.65 3.04 -0.19
N THR A 335 20.30 3.82 0.67
CA THR A 335 21.17 4.91 0.26
C THR A 335 22.63 4.64 0.60
N GLU A 336 23.55 5.40 0.01
CA GLU A 336 24.93 5.49 0.43
C GLU A 336 25.09 6.62 1.45
N GLY A 337 25.35 6.26 2.70
CA GLY A 337 25.56 7.19 3.81
C GLY A 337 24.29 7.71 4.52
N GLY A 338 23.11 7.55 3.96
CA GLY A 338 21.85 8.08 4.51
C GLY A 338 20.98 7.05 5.25
N GLY A 339 21.33 5.77 5.20
CA GLY A 339 20.51 4.69 5.75
C GLY A 339 19.39 4.24 4.79
N VAL A 340 18.27 3.84 5.35
CA VAL A 340 17.09 3.36 4.64
C VAL A 340 16.02 4.42 4.63
N LEU A 341 15.52 4.77 3.46
CA LEU A 341 14.32 5.57 3.27
C LEU A 341 13.13 4.64 3.05
N PHE A 342 12.00 4.89 3.68
CA PHE A 342 10.78 4.16 3.36
C PHE A 342 9.55 5.05 3.34
N SER A 343 8.60 4.72 2.47
CA SER A 343 7.34 5.44 2.31
C SER A 343 6.24 4.50 1.84
N ASP A 344 5.01 4.74 2.33
CA ASP A 344 3.83 4.03 1.86
C ASP A 344 3.29 4.69 0.58
N LEU A 345 3.52 4.05 -0.57
CA LEU A 345 3.09 4.58 -1.85
C LEU A 345 1.58 4.44 -2.10
N ARG A 346 0.86 3.62 -1.33
CA ARG A 346 -0.61 3.56 -1.45
C ARG A 346 -1.24 4.92 -1.22
N GLN A 347 -0.64 5.71 -0.33
CA GLN A 347 -1.06 7.09 -0.10
C GLN A 347 -0.83 8.02 -1.31
N LEU A 348 -0.04 7.65 -2.33
CA LEU A 348 0.08 8.40 -3.59
C LEU A 348 -1.20 8.33 -4.43
N PHE A 349 -2.06 7.36 -4.16
CA PHE A 349 -3.35 7.20 -4.83
C PHE A 349 -4.48 7.91 -4.12
N TYR A 350 -4.23 8.45 -2.91
CA TYR A 350 -5.18 9.29 -2.22
C TYR A 350 -5.00 10.73 -2.70
N HIS A 351 -5.83 11.13 -3.62
CA HIS A 351 -5.95 12.52 -3.98
C HIS A 351 -6.85 13.22 -2.97
N GLN A 352 -6.39 14.34 -2.45
CA GLN A 352 -7.28 15.22 -1.70
C GLN A 352 -8.19 15.95 -2.70
N TYR A 353 -9.33 15.35 -3.01
CA TYR A 353 -10.30 15.92 -3.95
C TYR A 353 -11.05 17.11 -3.40
N ALA A 354 -11.01 17.35 -2.09
CA ALA A 354 -11.71 18.46 -1.47
C ALA A 354 -10.94 19.05 -0.29
N GLN A 355 -10.88 20.37 -0.23
CA GLN A 355 -10.59 21.09 1.00
C GLN A 355 -11.91 21.63 1.56
N THR A 356 -12.46 20.99 2.56
CA THR A 356 -13.57 21.54 3.32
C THR A 356 -13.01 22.33 4.50
N ARG A 357 -13.62 23.48 4.83
CA ARG A 357 -13.25 24.22 6.05
C ARG A 357 -13.67 23.47 7.33
N SER A 358 -14.42 22.39 7.21
CA SER A 358 -14.76 21.45 8.28
C SER A 358 -14.07 20.14 7.97
N ASN A 359 -13.11 19.73 8.81
CA ASN A 359 -12.39 18.48 8.66
C ASN A 359 -13.16 17.27 9.25
N GLU A 360 -14.37 17.48 9.77
CA GLU A 360 -15.17 16.44 10.41
C GLU A 360 -16.32 16.02 9.49
N ILE A 361 -16.01 15.11 8.57
CA ILE A 361 -16.96 14.48 7.67
C ILE A 361 -17.45 13.19 8.32
N CYS A 362 -18.75 13.10 8.54
CA CYS A 362 -19.41 11.96 9.22
C CYS A 362 -20.06 10.98 8.24
N GLY A 363 -20.26 11.38 6.99
CA GLY A 363 -20.84 10.53 5.95
C GLY A 363 -20.68 11.11 4.57
N ILE A 364 -20.60 10.24 3.56
CA ILE A 364 -20.46 10.60 2.15
C ILE A 364 -21.47 9.81 1.34
N GLN A 365 -22.12 10.50 0.40
CA GLN A 365 -23.00 9.91 -0.61
C GLN A 365 -22.69 10.54 -1.97
N MET A 366 -23.06 9.87 -3.05
CA MET A 366 -22.97 10.40 -4.41
C MET A 366 -24.29 10.15 -5.13
N ASP A 367 -24.82 11.19 -5.79
CA ASP A 367 -26.03 11.07 -6.57
C ASP A 367 -25.81 10.49 -7.97
N GLU A 368 -26.90 10.17 -8.68
CA GLU A 368 -26.83 9.62 -10.04
C GLU A 368 -26.21 10.61 -11.06
N GLU A 369 -26.20 11.90 -10.74
CA GLU A 369 -25.61 12.96 -11.55
C GLU A 369 -24.11 13.14 -11.23
N GLY A 370 -23.55 12.38 -10.26
CA GLY A 370 -22.15 12.40 -9.84
C GLY A 370 -21.82 13.49 -8.82
N TYR A 371 -22.77 14.21 -8.25
CA TYR A 371 -22.49 15.16 -7.17
C TYR A 371 -22.25 14.45 -5.85
N VAL A 372 -21.26 14.93 -5.10
CA VAL A 372 -20.88 14.38 -3.79
C VAL A 372 -21.58 15.15 -2.67
N TRP A 373 -22.19 14.41 -1.77
CA TRP A 373 -22.92 14.91 -0.61
C TRP A 373 -22.18 14.54 0.66
N LEU A 374 -22.01 15.49 1.56
CA LEU A 374 -21.28 15.29 2.81
C LEU A 374 -22.19 15.58 4.01
N ALA A 375 -22.23 14.64 4.92
CA ALA A 375 -22.73 14.86 6.28
C ALA A 375 -21.59 15.41 7.14
N THR A 376 -21.78 16.54 7.82
CA THR A 376 -20.71 17.20 8.57
C THR A 376 -21.08 17.49 10.02
N PHE A 377 -20.08 17.54 10.89
CA PHE A 377 -20.29 17.79 12.32
C PHE A 377 -20.69 19.24 12.64
N HIS A 378 -20.30 20.23 11.82
CA HIS A 378 -20.54 21.64 12.14
C HIS A 378 -21.28 22.45 11.06
N LYS A 379 -21.42 21.90 9.84
CA LYS A 379 -21.94 22.65 8.69
C LYS A 379 -23.17 22.02 8.04
N GLY A 380 -23.82 21.08 8.72
CA GLY A 380 -24.97 20.39 8.20
C GLY A 380 -24.65 19.50 7.00
N VAL A 381 -25.43 19.57 5.95
CA VAL A 381 -25.23 18.85 4.69
C VAL A 381 -24.54 19.78 3.69
N LEU A 382 -23.46 19.31 3.11
CA LEU A 382 -22.78 19.99 2.00
C LEU A 382 -22.98 19.20 0.72
N ARG A 383 -23.03 19.89 -0.42
CA ARG A 383 -23.05 19.29 -1.77
C ARG A 383 -21.91 19.86 -2.59
N SER A 384 -21.27 19.05 -3.42
CA SER A 384 -20.28 19.54 -4.36
C SER A 384 -20.92 20.49 -5.39
N THR A 385 -20.15 21.51 -5.81
CA THR A 385 -20.61 22.50 -6.79
C THR A 385 -20.64 21.96 -8.21
N GLN A 386 -19.97 20.83 -8.44
CA GLN A 386 -19.89 20.13 -9.72
C GLN A 386 -19.84 18.62 -9.49
N PRO A 387 -20.21 17.81 -10.49
CA PRO A 387 -20.06 16.37 -10.44
C PRO A 387 -18.60 15.96 -10.18
N PHE A 388 -18.42 14.82 -9.54
CA PHE A 388 -17.10 14.27 -9.25
C PHE A 388 -16.37 13.91 -10.56
N ASP A 389 -15.16 14.44 -10.69
CA ASP A 389 -14.20 14.07 -11.73
C ASP A 389 -12.83 13.91 -11.07
N VAL A 390 -12.13 12.83 -11.40
CA VAL A 390 -10.80 12.51 -10.85
C VAL A 390 -9.73 13.56 -11.21
N SER A 391 -9.96 14.38 -12.23
CA SER A 391 -9.03 15.41 -12.68
C SER A 391 -9.16 16.74 -11.94
N HIS A 392 -10.22 16.95 -11.15
CA HIS A 392 -10.50 18.24 -10.54
C HIS A 392 -10.70 18.17 -9.02
N THR A 393 -10.28 19.22 -8.34
CA THR A 393 -10.58 19.39 -6.91
C THR A 393 -12.03 19.84 -6.73
N LEU A 394 -12.78 19.17 -5.87
CA LEU A 394 -14.17 19.52 -5.56
C LEU A 394 -14.25 20.70 -4.60
N SER A 395 -15.15 21.63 -4.90
CA SER A 395 -15.63 22.65 -3.97
C SER A 395 -17.00 22.26 -3.43
N PHE A 396 -17.30 22.65 -2.18
CA PHE A 396 -18.53 22.31 -1.51
C PHE A 396 -19.25 23.55 -1.00
N GLU A 397 -20.56 23.56 -1.10
CA GLU A 397 -21.44 24.58 -0.54
C GLU A 397 -22.46 23.96 0.43
N SER A 398 -22.94 24.77 1.36
CA SER A 398 -24.03 24.35 2.25
C SER A 398 -25.29 24.14 1.46
N PHE A 399 -25.87 22.96 1.60
CA PHE A 399 -27.15 22.66 0.98
C PHE A 399 -28.29 23.02 1.94
N ASP A 400 -29.24 23.82 1.46
CA ASP A 400 -30.40 24.22 2.27
C ASP A 400 -31.36 23.04 2.43
N THR A 401 -31.48 22.55 3.67
CA THR A 401 -32.39 21.46 4.04
C THR A 401 -33.76 21.96 4.46
N GLY A 402 -34.00 23.29 4.47
CA GLY A 402 -35.20 23.88 4.99
C GLY A 402 -35.36 23.79 6.52
N ILE A 403 -34.35 23.25 7.24
CA ILE A 403 -34.39 23.05 8.69
C ILE A 403 -33.52 24.12 9.37
N PRO A 404 -34.12 25.10 10.05
CA PRO A 404 -33.39 26.17 10.70
C PRO A 404 -32.42 25.62 11.76
N GLY A 405 -31.17 26.08 11.71
CA GLY A 405 -30.17 25.78 12.73
C GLY A 405 -29.57 24.36 12.67
N LEU A 406 -29.83 23.60 11.63
CA LEU A 406 -29.18 22.30 11.43
C LEU A 406 -27.68 22.49 11.23
N LYS A 407 -26.85 22.02 12.20
CA LYS A 407 -25.40 22.16 12.13
C LYS A 407 -24.69 20.81 12.12
N THR A 408 -25.21 19.82 12.82
CA THR A 408 -24.50 18.56 13.05
C THR A 408 -25.29 17.38 12.49
N VAL A 409 -24.72 16.79 11.46
CA VAL A 409 -25.20 15.59 10.78
C VAL A 409 -24.16 14.50 10.97
N LEU A 410 -24.54 13.38 11.60
CA LEU A 410 -23.60 12.39 12.13
C LEU A 410 -23.49 11.12 11.29
N CYS A 411 -24.45 10.86 10.43
CA CYS A 411 -24.41 9.73 9.51
C CYS A 411 -25.20 10.01 8.25
N SER A 412 -24.88 9.27 7.20
CA SER A 412 -25.64 9.26 5.96
C SER A 412 -25.82 7.84 5.45
N SER A 413 -26.89 7.63 4.68
CA SER A 413 -27.16 6.38 3.96
C SER A 413 -27.91 6.71 2.68
N SER A 414 -27.87 5.80 1.70
CA SER A 414 -28.69 5.90 0.49
C SER A 414 -29.69 4.76 0.43
N ASP A 415 -30.85 5.01 -0.14
CA ASP A 415 -31.81 3.96 -0.49
C ASP A 415 -31.50 3.36 -1.88
N LYS A 416 -32.25 2.34 -2.27
CA LYS A 416 -32.03 1.63 -3.55
C LYS A 416 -32.46 2.45 -4.77
N ASN A 417 -33.20 3.54 -4.55
CA ASN A 417 -33.76 4.38 -5.59
C ASN A 417 -33.03 5.73 -5.72
N GLY A 418 -31.87 5.91 -5.05
CA GLY A 418 -31.05 7.10 -5.13
C GLY A 418 -31.49 8.25 -4.22
N GLY A 419 -32.36 8.02 -3.25
CA GLY A 419 -32.66 8.96 -2.16
C GLY A 419 -31.58 8.93 -1.08
N PHE A 420 -31.35 10.06 -0.39
CA PHE A 420 -30.39 10.19 0.69
C PHE A 420 -31.04 10.37 2.04
N TRP A 421 -30.44 9.78 3.03
CA TRP A 421 -30.89 9.78 4.40
C TRP A 421 -29.78 10.23 5.32
N PHE A 422 -30.11 11.10 6.29
CA PHE A 422 -29.14 11.68 7.20
C PHE A 422 -29.65 11.61 8.63
N GLY A 423 -28.78 11.22 9.55
CA GLY A 423 -29.08 11.24 10.99
C GLY A 423 -28.38 12.41 11.67
N THR A 424 -29.09 13.07 12.59
CA THR A 424 -28.64 14.32 13.20
C THR A 424 -28.38 14.20 14.70
N GLN A 425 -27.60 15.15 15.24
CA GLN A 425 -27.34 15.26 16.66
C GLN A 425 -28.60 15.68 17.47
N ASP A 426 -29.50 16.46 16.87
CA ASP A 426 -30.74 16.92 17.52
C ASP A 426 -31.90 15.89 17.41
N GLY A 427 -31.57 14.67 16.96
CA GLY A 427 -32.47 13.54 16.95
C GLY A 427 -33.45 13.52 15.81
N ARG A 428 -33.08 13.97 14.63
CA ARG A 428 -33.87 13.87 13.42
C ARG A 428 -33.29 12.84 12.47
N VAL A 429 -34.15 12.21 11.71
CA VAL A 429 -33.82 11.52 10.46
C VAL A 429 -34.33 12.37 9.32
N LEU A 430 -33.45 12.82 8.46
CA LEU A 430 -33.77 13.60 7.27
C LEU A 430 -33.75 12.66 6.06
N ARG A 431 -34.67 12.90 5.14
CA ARG A 431 -34.70 12.22 3.84
C ARG A 431 -34.71 13.26 2.72
N TYR A 432 -33.85 13.07 1.73
CA TYR A 432 -33.89 13.79 0.47
C TYR A 432 -34.36 12.81 -0.61
N GLY A 433 -35.59 12.99 -1.07
CA GLY A 433 -36.25 12.09 -2.02
C GLY A 433 -35.88 12.38 -3.48
N LYS A 434 -36.25 11.48 -4.41
CA LYS A 434 -36.11 11.68 -5.86
C LYS A 434 -36.86 12.91 -6.41
N ASP A 435 -37.90 13.32 -5.73
CA ASP A 435 -38.66 14.56 -6.01
C ASP A 435 -37.87 15.82 -5.61
N ARG A 436 -36.63 15.65 -5.12
CA ARG A 436 -35.74 16.71 -4.65
C ARG A 436 -36.29 17.51 -3.48
N LYS A 437 -37.16 16.89 -2.67
CA LYS A 437 -37.71 17.48 -1.45
C LYS A 437 -37.07 16.85 -0.22
N TRP A 438 -37.03 17.68 0.82
CA TRP A 438 -36.64 17.25 2.15
C TRP A 438 -37.88 16.93 2.99
N ASP A 439 -37.82 15.78 3.65
CA ASP A 439 -38.71 15.39 4.72
C ASP A 439 -37.89 15.13 5.98
N ASP A 440 -38.48 15.36 7.17
CA ASP A 440 -37.84 15.01 8.43
C ASP A 440 -38.79 14.35 9.41
N ILE A 441 -38.23 13.42 10.20
CA ILE A 441 -38.95 12.82 11.33
C ILE A 441 -38.07 12.96 12.58
N ARG A 442 -38.65 13.50 13.66
CA ARG A 442 -38.03 13.47 14.98
C ARG A 442 -38.14 12.08 15.58
N VAL A 443 -36.99 11.56 16.03
CA VAL A 443 -36.89 10.27 16.71
C VAL A 443 -37.15 10.48 18.20
N GLY A 444 -37.92 9.61 18.80
CA GLY A 444 -38.19 9.62 20.24
C GLY A 444 -39.66 9.86 20.57
N THR A 445 -39.94 10.02 21.86
CA THR A 445 -41.31 10.25 22.38
C THR A 445 -41.63 11.75 22.37
N PRO A 446 -42.78 12.16 21.89
CA PRO A 446 -43.19 13.55 21.93
C PRO A 446 -43.13 14.12 23.36
N GLY A 447 -42.53 15.30 23.51
CA GLY A 447 -42.36 15.97 24.80
C GLY A 447 -41.08 15.58 25.57
N GLN A 448 -40.30 14.63 25.07
CA GLN A 448 -38.96 14.30 25.62
C GLN A 448 -37.83 14.77 24.67
N PRO A 449 -36.61 14.99 25.19
CA PRO A 449 -35.47 15.25 24.34
C PRO A 449 -35.24 14.12 23.34
N SER A 450 -35.12 14.44 22.06
CA SER A 450 -34.86 13.44 21.02
C SER A 450 -33.46 12.85 21.16
N PRO A 451 -33.28 11.53 21.04
CA PRO A 451 -31.97 10.90 21.12
C PRO A 451 -31.12 11.17 19.87
N VAL A 452 -29.83 11.32 20.04
CA VAL A 452 -28.87 11.49 18.93
C VAL A 452 -28.92 10.31 17.98
N VAL A 453 -29.03 10.56 16.67
CA VAL A 453 -29.01 9.51 15.64
C VAL A 453 -27.59 9.29 15.14
N TRP A 454 -27.03 8.10 15.42
CA TRP A 454 -25.65 7.75 15.11
C TRP A 454 -25.49 6.91 13.84
N SER A 455 -26.51 6.14 13.50
CA SER A 455 -26.44 5.24 12.34
C SER A 455 -27.83 4.99 11.77
N LEU A 456 -27.89 4.79 10.46
CA LEU A 456 -29.08 4.46 9.70
C LEU A 456 -28.85 3.19 8.91
N LEU A 457 -29.88 2.34 8.83
CA LEU A 457 -29.89 1.18 7.96
C LEU A 457 -31.20 1.14 7.18
N MET A 458 -31.11 1.32 5.89
CA MET A 458 -32.26 1.40 5.01
C MET A 458 -32.92 0.04 4.82
N VAL A 459 -34.25 0.00 4.85
CA VAL A 459 -35.06 -1.19 4.57
C VAL A 459 -35.85 -0.98 3.28
N SER A 460 -36.38 0.20 3.07
CA SER A 460 -37.06 0.63 1.85
C SER A 460 -36.83 2.13 1.63
N ASP A 461 -37.46 2.70 0.60
CA ASP A 461 -37.38 4.13 0.29
C ASP A 461 -38.14 5.00 1.31
N GLU A 462 -38.94 4.39 2.17
CA GLU A 462 -39.79 5.07 3.14
C GLU A 462 -39.48 4.66 4.58
N GLN A 463 -38.62 3.64 4.79
CA GLN A 463 -38.45 3.01 6.09
C GLN A 463 -36.99 2.68 6.38
N CYS A 464 -36.57 2.98 7.61
CA CYS A 464 -35.23 2.64 8.06
C CYS A 464 -35.16 2.26 9.55
N TRP A 465 -34.06 1.57 9.89
CA TRP A 465 -33.62 1.44 11.27
C TRP A 465 -32.70 2.61 11.62
N ALA A 466 -32.95 3.22 12.79
CA ALA A 466 -32.09 4.25 13.36
C ALA A 466 -31.48 3.78 14.67
N GLY A 467 -30.15 3.70 14.70
CA GLY A 467 -29.36 3.47 15.90
C GLY A 467 -29.09 4.78 16.61
N THR A 468 -29.48 4.87 17.88
CA THR A 468 -29.50 6.14 18.60
C THR A 468 -28.71 6.09 19.92
N SER A 469 -28.58 7.24 20.58
CA SER A 469 -28.07 7.31 21.95
C SER A 469 -29.00 6.65 22.98
N ASP A 470 -30.25 6.33 22.62
CA ASP A 470 -31.26 5.76 23.49
C ASP A 470 -31.97 4.55 22.86
N GLY A 471 -31.23 3.65 22.24
CA GLY A 471 -31.76 2.41 21.69
C GLY A 471 -31.96 2.40 20.19
N LEU A 472 -32.73 1.41 19.73
CA LEU A 472 -33.10 1.18 18.35
C LEU A 472 -34.47 1.74 18.04
N TYR A 473 -34.58 2.47 16.95
CA TYR A 473 -35.85 3.00 16.48
C TYR A 473 -36.18 2.53 15.07
N TRP A 474 -37.43 2.24 14.83
CA TRP A 474 -38.02 2.09 13.52
C TRP A 474 -38.57 3.44 13.06
N VAL A 475 -38.15 3.92 11.91
CA VAL A 475 -38.61 5.20 11.32
C VAL A 475 -39.35 4.89 10.04
N ASP A 476 -40.56 5.41 9.93
CA ASP A 476 -41.52 5.18 8.84
C ASP A 476 -42.02 6.52 8.31
N PHE A 477 -41.51 6.94 7.14
CA PHE A 477 -41.86 8.19 6.48
C PHE A 477 -43.26 8.14 5.86
N GLN A 478 -43.72 6.95 5.46
CA GLN A 478 -45.11 6.81 4.96
C GLN A 478 -46.15 7.14 6.03
N ARG A 479 -45.83 6.80 7.28
CA ARG A 479 -46.71 7.06 8.43
C ARG A 479 -46.33 8.31 9.21
N GLY A 480 -45.19 8.92 8.91
CA GLY A 480 -44.66 10.06 9.64
C GLY A 480 -44.34 9.75 11.11
N THR A 481 -43.88 8.51 11.41
CA THR A 481 -43.69 8.05 12.79
C THR A 481 -42.30 7.47 13.05
N SER A 482 -41.85 7.64 14.30
CA SER A 482 -40.70 6.88 14.84
C SER A 482 -41.18 6.07 16.06
N THR A 483 -40.72 4.80 16.15
CA THR A 483 -41.15 3.90 17.23
C THR A 483 -39.92 3.24 17.84
N HIS A 484 -39.76 3.32 19.16
CA HIS A 484 -38.73 2.62 19.89
C HIS A 484 -38.95 1.10 19.79
N VAL A 485 -37.88 0.36 19.52
CA VAL A 485 -37.92 -1.10 19.36
C VAL A 485 -37.23 -1.74 20.54
N GLY A 486 -38.02 -2.18 21.49
CA GLY A 486 -37.54 -2.88 22.67
C GLY A 486 -37.37 -4.39 22.45
N TRP A 487 -36.62 -5.00 23.34
CA TRP A 487 -36.48 -6.45 23.42
C TRP A 487 -36.52 -6.95 24.87
N SER A 488 -37.21 -8.07 25.09
CA SER A 488 -37.40 -8.63 26.42
C SER A 488 -36.20 -9.46 26.90
N ASN A 489 -35.08 -8.81 27.15
CA ASN A 489 -33.90 -9.48 27.72
C ASN A 489 -33.41 -8.72 28.96
N PRO A 490 -33.59 -9.26 30.19
CA PRO A 490 -33.21 -8.56 31.42
C PRO A 490 -31.73 -8.24 31.55
N GLN A 491 -30.88 -8.97 30.81
CA GLN A 491 -29.42 -8.78 30.87
C GLN A 491 -28.91 -7.72 29.90
N ILE A 492 -29.74 -7.32 28.91
CA ILE A 492 -29.38 -6.38 27.87
C ILE A 492 -30.46 -5.31 27.81
N PRO A 493 -30.20 -4.10 28.37
CA PRO A 493 -31.16 -3.01 28.28
C PRO A 493 -31.37 -2.59 26.84
N ASP A 494 -32.61 -2.27 26.48
CA ASP A 494 -33.01 -1.79 25.16
C ASP A 494 -32.76 -0.29 24.95
N HIS A 495 -32.63 0.46 26.05
CA HIS A 495 -32.14 1.84 26.09
C HIS A 495 -30.61 1.86 26.17
N ILE A 496 -29.93 1.58 25.05
CA ILE A 496 -28.47 1.48 24.97
C ILE A 496 -27.96 2.30 23.78
N HIS A 497 -26.77 2.89 23.91
CA HIS A 497 -26.12 3.57 22.80
C HIS A 497 -25.82 2.61 21.64
N ILE A 498 -26.40 2.87 20.47
CA ILE A 498 -26.17 2.12 19.24
C ILE A 498 -25.43 3.02 18.26
N ARG A 499 -24.18 2.66 17.96
CA ARG A 499 -23.28 3.42 17.11
C ARG A 499 -23.25 2.95 15.66
N ALA A 500 -23.57 1.69 15.43
CA ALA A 500 -23.55 1.08 14.11
C ALA A 500 -24.66 0.06 13.96
N LEU A 501 -25.18 -0.07 12.75
CA LEU A 501 -26.18 -1.04 12.34
C LEU A 501 -25.70 -1.77 11.10
N ALA A 502 -25.95 -3.08 11.04
CA ALA A 502 -25.71 -3.88 9.85
C ALA A 502 -26.78 -4.97 9.70
N ALA A 503 -27.25 -5.20 8.48
CA ALA A 503 -28.10 -6.33 8.18
C ALA A 503 -27.29 -7.62 8.18
N GLY A 504 -27.85 -8.66 8.76
CA GLY A 504 -27.27 -10.00 8.71
C GLY A 504 -28.17 -10.97 7.94
N ASP A 505 -27.71 -12.22 7.78
CA ASP A 505 -28.48 -13.28 7.16
C ASP A 505 -29.71 -13.66 7.99
N ASN A 506 -30.75 -14.21 7.35
CA ASN A 506 -31.94 -14.78 8.01
C ASN A 506 -32.67 -13.79 8.93
N GLN A 507 -32.99 -12.59 8.42
CA GLN A 507 -33.72 -11.57 9.16
C GLN A 507 -33.03 -11.17 10.48
N THR A 508 -31.72 -11.12 10.50
CA THR A 508 -30.96 -10.65 11.65
C THR A 508 -30.44 -9.24 11.48
N LEU A 509 -30.37 -8.53 12.61
CA LEU A 509 -29.82 -7.18 12.70
C LEU A 509 -28.65 -7.19 13.69
N TRP A 510 -27.53 -6.66 13.29
CA TRP A 510 -26.36 -6.48 14.14
C TRP A 510 -26.27 -5.04 14.61
N LEU A 511 -26.03 -4.87 15.91
CA LEU A 511 -25.89 -3.59 16.55
C LEU A 511 -24.52 -3.46 17.21
N GLY A 512 -23.76 -2.46 16.80
CA GLY A 512 -22.54 -2.03 17.49
C GLY A 512 -22.90 -1.08 18.62
N THR A 513 -22.73 -1.50 19.87
CA THR A 513 -23.15 -0.76 21.05
C THR A 513 -21.98 -0.38 21.95
N GLY A 514 -22.18 0.54 22.90
CA GLY A 514 -21.19 0.89 23.91
C GLY A 514 -20.84 -0.27 24.87
N ARG A 515 -21.57 -1.38 24.84
CA ARG A 515 -21.33 -2.60 25.63
C ARG A 515 -20.88 -3.81 24.78
N GLY A 516 -20.53 -3.59 23.50
CA GLY A 516 -20.10 -4.61 22.57
C GLY A 516 -21.12 -4.87 21.47
N LEU A 517 -20.97 -6.00 20.78
CA LEU A 517 -21.77 -6.40 19.63
C LEU A 517 -23.01 -7.18 20.06
N LEU A 518 -24.18 -6.76 19.57
CA LEU A 518 -25.46 -7.38 19.83
C LEU A 518 -26.07 -7.87 18.51
N ARG A 519 -26.63 -9.08 18.51
CA ARG A 519 -27.37 -9.66 17.38
C ARG A 519 -28.84 -9.82 17.75
N LEU A 520 -29.73 -9.30 16.93
CA LEU A 520 -31.17 -9.45 17.05
C LEU A 520 -31.71 -10.32 15.92
N TRP A 521 -32.63 -11.22 16.23
CA TRP A 521 -33.45 -11.94 15.25
C TRP A 521 -34.79 -11.21 15.14
N MET A 522 -35.16 -10.82 13.95
CA MET A 522 -36.28 -9.95 13.68
C MET A 522 -37.44 -10.70 13.01
N SER A 523 -38.67 -10.25 13.29
CA SER A 523 -39.84 -10.57 12.48
C SER A 523 -40.57 -9.24 12.20
N GLY A 524 -40.38 -8.67 11.02
CA GLY A 524 -40.72 -7.29 10.76
C GLY A 524 -39.98 -6.36 11.73
N THR A 525 -40.69 -5.55 12.48
CA THR A 525 -40.15 -4.63 13.52
C THR A 525 -40.06 -5.28 14.91
N LYS A 526 -40.53 -6.51 15.09
CA LYS A 526 -40.51 -7.21 16.38
C LYS A 526 -39.21 -8.01 16.56
N VAL A 527 -38.57 -7.83 17.72
CA VAL A 527 -37.41 -8.65 18.12
C VAL A 527 -37.90 -9.97 18.67
N LEU A 528 -37.47 -11.08 18.07
CA LEU A 528 -37.79 -12.44 18.49
C LEU A 528 -36.80 -12.98 19.50
N ARG A 529 -35.51 -12.67 19.30
CA ARG A 529 -34.38 -13.17 20.10
C ARG A 529 -33.25 -12.17 20.09
N THR A 530 -32.51 -12.10 21.20
CA THR A 530 -31.29 -11.31 21.33
C THR A 530 -30.12 -12.20 21.73
N HIS A 531 -28.93 -11.88 21.24
CA HIS A 531 -27.68 -12.52 21.64
C HIS A 531 -26.58 -11.47 21.74
N ALA A 532 -25.96 -11.35 22.92
CA ALA A 532 -24.76 -10.55 23.08
C ALA A 532 -23.58 -11.38 22.60
N GLY A 533 -23.06 -11.08 21.44
CA GLY A 533 -21.85 -11.68 20.90
C GLY A 533 -20.65 -10.88 21.36
N TYR A 534 -19.81 -11.50 22.18
CA TYR A 534 -18.47 -11.04 22.57
C TYR A 534 -18.38 -9.69 23.29
N GLU A 535 -18.25 -9.77 24.63
CA GLU A 535 -17.29 -8.91 25.29
C GLU A 535 -15.94 -9.14 24.60
N ALA A 536 -15.32 -8.09 24.05
CA ALA A 536 -13.92 -8.13 23.68
C ALA A 536 -13.12 -8.32 24.99
N ARG A 537 -13.09 -9.54 25.51
CA ARG A 537 -12.04 -9.93 26.43
C ARG A 537 -10.77 -9.87 25.61
N ALA A 538 -9.97 -8.84 25.82
CA ALA A 538 -8.54 -8.87 25.56
C ALA A 538 -7.95 -10.07 26.33
N GLY A 539 -8.15 -11.25 25.80
CA GLY A 539 -7.67 -12.53 26.31
C GLY A 539 -6.26 -12.76 25.81
N ILE A 540 -5.32 -12.00 26.34
CA ILE A 540 -3.95 -12.49 26.45
C ILE A 540 -4.03 -13.72 27.35
N ARG A 541 -4.03 -14.90 26.77
CA ARG A 541 -3.73 -16.15 27.50
C ARG A 541 -2.29 -16.06 27.98
N ARG A 542 -2.06 -15.45 29.15
CA ARG A 542 -0.84 -15.71 29.92
C ARG A 542 -0.86 -17.16 30.38
N LYS A 543 0.01 -17.97 29.82
CA LYS A 543 0.47 -19.20 30.46
C LYS A 543 0.99 -18.81 31.84
N ARG A 544 0.40 -19.37 32.91
CA ARG A 544 0.89 -19.25 34.26
C ARG A 544 2.31 -19.82 34.33
N SER A 545 3.28 -18.99 34.57
CA SER A 545 4.47 -19.25 35.36
C SER A 545 4.56 -18.13 36.39
N GLY A 546 4.68 -18.50 37.67
CA GLY A 546 4.44 -17.64 38.82
C GLY A 546 5.45 -16.49 38.96
N GLY A 547 4.96 -15.41 39.58
CA GLY A 547 5.74 -14.28 40.03
C GLY A 547 4.82 -13.13 40.41
N LEU A 548 4.62 -12.93 41.73
CA LEU A 548 3.97 -11.77 42.31
C LEU A 548 4.72 -10.48 41.94
N PHE A 549 3.98 -9.45 41.54
CA PHE A 549 4.26 -8.05 41.94
C PHE A 549 2.99 -7.22 41.88
N ALA A 550 2.66 -6.58 42.98
CA ALA A 550 1.60 -5.59 43.17
C ALA A 550 2.05 -4.23 42.60
N GLY A 551 1.17 -3.49 41.93
CA GLY A 551 1.48 -2.15 41.45
C GLY A 551 0.29 -1.40 40.90
N ARG A 552 -0.35 -0.58 41.73
CA ARG A 552 -1.09 0.67 41.52
C ARG A 552 -2.01 0.84 40.32
N ARG A 553 -3.26 1.09 40.64
CA ARG A 553 -4.31 1.68 39.78
C ARG A 553 -3.88 3.05 39.27
N GLN A 554 -3.93 3.27 37.98
CA GLN A 554 -4.03 4.59 37.34
C GLN A 554 -5.28 4.64 36.50
N HIS A 555 -5.96 5.77 36.53
CA HIS A 555 -7.22 6.11 35.86
C HIS A 555 -7.09 5.98 34.34
N PRO A 556 -8.17 5.60 33.64
CA PRO A 556 -8.18 5.62 32.19
C PRO A 556 -8.44 7.03 31.67
N ASP A 557 -7.58 7.51 30.79
CA ASP A 557 -7.77 8.71 29.98
C ASP A 557 -8.91 8.51 28.95
N PRO A 558 -9.66 9.56 28.62
CA PRO A 558 -10.85 9.47 27.79
C PRO A 558 -10.50 9.46 26.30
N LEU A 559 -10.34 8.29 25.72
CA LEU A 559 -10.29 8.08 24.26
C LEU A 559 -11.72 7.87 23.67
N TYR A 560 -12.64 8.77 23.99
CA TYR A 560 -13.99 8.75 23.46
C TYR A 560 -14.21 9.94 22.53
N HIS A 561 -13.84 9.82 21.26
CA HIS A 561 -14.40 10.64 20.16
C HIS A 561 -13.69 10.38 18.83
N ARG A 562 -13.89 9.17 18.26
CA ARG A 562 -13.69 8.96 16.82
C ARG A 562 -14.79 8.05 16.26
N PRO A 563 -15.71 8.57 15.47
CA PRO A 563 -16.89 7.82 14.99
C PRO A 563 -16.59 6.65 14.03
N GLY A 564 -15.45 6.65 13.37
CA GLY A 564 -15.13 5.65 12.32
C GLY A 564 -14.76 4.24 12.79
N PHE A 565 -14.43 4.07 14.07
CA PHE A 565 -13.87 2.80 14.56
C PHE A 565 -14.90 1.67 14.70
N VAL A 566 -16.15 2.01 14.92
CA VAL A 566 -17.22 1.02 15.18
C VAL A 566 -17.78 0.44 13.87
N GLN A 567 -17.78 1.19 12.79
CA GLN A 567 -18.27 0.73 11.48
C GLN A 567 -17.32 -0.34 10.89
N GLN A 568 -16.03 -0.15 11.08
CA GLN A 568 -15.00 -1.11 10.64
C GLN A 568 -15.07 -2.45 11.40
N PHE A 569 -15.54 -2.42 12.67
CA PHE A 569 -15.67 -3.63 13.47
C PHE A 569 -16.88 -4.49 13.06
N CYS A 570 -17.97 -3.87 12.61
CA CYS A 570 -19.16 -4.58 12.15
C CYS A 570 -18.95 -5.24 10.77
N ASP A 571 -18.22 -4.60 9.86
CA ASP A 571 -17.88 -5.17 8.55
C ASP A 571 -16.99 -6.41 8.66
N HIS A 572 -16.09 -6.47 9.67
CA HIS A 572 -15.25 -7.64 9.92
C HIS A 572 -15.99 -8.81 10.59
N ALA A 573 -16.98 -8.54 11.43
CA ALA A 573 -17.72 -9.61 12.11
C ALA A 573 -18.68 -10.38 11.17
N GLY A 574 -19.23 -9.72 10.14
CA GLY A 574 -20.07 -10.34 9.13
C GLY A 574 -19.34 -11.29 8.16
N ARG A 575 -18.01 -11.21 8.07
CA ARG A 575 -17.20 -12.04 7.16
C ARG A 575 -16.55 -13.28 7.79
N ARG A 576 -16.69 -13.50 9.11
CA ARG A 576 -16.07 -14.66 9.80
C ARG A 576 -17.09 -15.73 10.17
N GLN A 577 -17.67 -16.40 9.20
CA GLN A 577 -18.21 -17.76 9.40
C GLN A 577 -18.05 -18.58 8.13
N ARG A 578 -16.87 -19.18 7.94
CA ARG A 578 -16.63 -20.56 7.45
C ARG A 578 -15.14 -20.83 7.51
N PRO A 579 -14.69 -21.97 8.05
CA PRO A 579 -13.33 -22.42 7.80
C PRO A 579 -13.30 -22.93 6.37
N LEU A 580 -12.61 -22.21 5.49
CA LEU A 580 -12.37 -22.67 4.12
C LEU A 580 -10.98 -23.27 4.05
N SER A 581 -10.96 -24.56 3.72
CA SER A 581 -9.83 -25.23 3.13
C SER A 581 -9.27 -24.44 1.95
N LEU A 582 -7.96 -24.32 1.88
CA LEU A 582 -7.22 -23.74 0.77
C LEU A 582 -7.60 -24.38 -0.56
N GLY A 583 -8.44 -23.72 -1.33
CA GLY A 583 -8.75 -24.00 -2.71
C GLY A 583 -8.47 -22.74 -3.53
N ARG A 584 -7.64 -22.86 -4.56
CA ARG A 584 -7.31 -21.85 -5.54
C ARG A 584 -8.55 -21.08 -6.01
N LEU A 585 -8.62 -19.77 -5.74
CA LEU A 585 -9.56 -18.87 -6.39
C LEU A 585 -8.97 -18.45 -7.74
N GLN A 586 -9.54 -19.01 -8.81
CA GLN A 586 -9.42 -18.45 -10.15
C GLN A 586 -10.12 -17.10 -10.18
N LEU A 587 -9.37 -16.06 -10.45
CA LEU A 587 -9.87 -14.73 -10.80
C LEU A 587 -10.65 -14.82 -12.11
N ARG A 588 -11.97 -14.77 -12.05
CA ARG A 588 -12.80 -14.44 -13.21
C ARG A 588 -12.73 -12.93 -13.44
N HIS A 589 -12.45 -12.55 -14.67
CA HIS A 589 -12.53 -11.20 -15.19
C HIS A 589 -13.85 -10.53 -14.80
N PHE A 590 -13.75 -9.42 -14.10
CA PHE A 590 -14.78 -8.39 -14.03
C PHE A 590 -14.35 -7.23 -14.92
N PRO A 591 -15.27 -6.61 -15.67
CA PRO A 591 -14.94 -5.46 -16.49
C PRO A 591 -14.52 -4.28 -15.59
N SER A 592 -13.55 -3.54 -16.09
CA SER A 592 -12.92 -2.40 -15.48
C SER A 592 -13.88 -1.22 -15.27
N GLU A 593 -14.39 -1.09 -14.04
CA GLU A 593 -14.83 0.19 -13.51
C GLU A 593 -14.06 0.44 -12.21
N PRO A 594 -13.51 1.64 -11.99
CA PRO A 594 -12.76 1.94 -10.78
C PRO A 594 -13.71 2.07 -9.60
N SER A 595 -13.75 1.07 -8.72
CA SER A 595 -14.42 1.18 -7.44
C SER A 595 -13.66 2.19 -6.57
N LEU A 596 -14.31 3.33 -6.30
CA LEU A 596 -13.84 4.35 -5.37
C LEU A 596 -13.84 3.78 -3.94
N ALA A 597 -12.67 3.47 -3.40
CA ALA A 597 -12.50 3.28 -1.98
C ALA A 597 -12.17 4.65 -1.36
N VAL A 598 -13.17 5.27 -0.74
CA VAL A 598 -12.97 6.49 0.05
C VAL A 598 -12.74 6.06 1.50
N ILE A 599 -11.54 6.28 2.00
CA ILE A 599 -11.22 6.13 3.43
C ILE A 599 -11.24 7.51 4.07
N LEU A 600 -12.07 7.65 5.07
CA LEU A 600 -12.17 8.83 5.92
C LEU A 600 -11.16 8.77 7.07
#